data_3a463d8ba4722e8f2b9b8915d45eaf62
#
_entry.id   3a463d8ba4722e8f2b9b8915d45eaf62
#
_cell.length_a   1.000
_cell.length_b   1.000
_cell.length_c   1.000
_cell.angle_alpha   90.00
_cell.angle_beta   90.00
_cell.angle_gamma   90.00
#
_symmetry.space_group_name_H-M   'P 1'
#
loop_
_entity.id
_entity.type
_entity.pdbx_description
1 polymer ?
#
loop_
_entity_poly.entity_id
_entity_poly.type
_entity_poly.pdbx_seq_one_letter_code
_entity_poly.pdbx_strand_id
1 'polypeptide(L)'
;MKKLIIALMSFCFPCMCLADDHAKGEGKGSPSIWVVRHIEVELDNAKDFEAAVAKKTQEYNRKEGADLWSTWKVLTGPRTGQYARLFGVSSWADLDKANTTNTINIPRGNEESSYWRENITPLQKTKIAPMEVWMNVPGTEYNNLEEGVPTKYGVIQKWKMKPGMYQKKTAHEVKLSEALGASDLKIRGQVMRFESGGDYMTFGRWIGFNSWEEFGKFREWGSLGKIYEAKHGEGSWIKYLEGWNSIHQDGGKTEVEYLEYLEDLSSMELKK
;
A
#
# COMPACT_ATOMS: atom_id res chain seq x y z
N MET A 1 39.48 -54.25 -6.24
CA MET A 1 38.21 -53.69 -5.72
C MET A 1 38.54 -52.42 -4.95
N LYS A 2 38.44 -51.26 -5.60
CA LYS A 2 38.66 -49.94 -5.00
C LYS A 2 37.33 -49.35 -4.53
N LYS A 3 37.17 -49.17 -3.20
CA LYS A 3 36.00 -48.54 -2.58
C LYS A 3 36.10 -47.05 -2.77
N LEU A 4 35.14 -46.48 -3.51
CA LEU A 4 34.97 -45.04 -3.70
C LEU A 4 34.17 -44.49 -2.50
N ILE A 5 34.80 -43.70 -1.64
CA ILE A 5 34.14 -43.00 -0.55
C ILE A 5 33.67 -41.66 -1.11
N ILE A 6 32.38 -41.50 -1.27
CA ILE A 6 31.77 -40.21 -1.60
C ILE A 6 31.53 -39.47 -0.28
N ALA A 7 32.34 -38.42 -0.06
CA ALA A 7 32.15 -37.49 1.03
C ALA A 7 31.02 -36.51 0.63
N LEU A 8 29.84 -36.62 1.27
CA LEU A 8 28.82 -35.61 1.19
C LEU A 8 29.26 -34.39 1.98
N MET A 9 29.72 -33.34 1.30
CA MET A 9 29.87 -32.03 1.91
C MET A 9 28.48 -31.39 2.08
N SER A 10 28.00 -31.42 3.32
CA SER A 10 26.83 -30.67 3.76
C SER A 10 27.21 -29.19 3.82
N PHE A 11 26.82 -28.43 2.81
CA PHE A 11 26.90 -26.96 2.85
C PHE A 11 25.82 -26.43 3.80
N CYS A 12 26.20 -26.24 5.07
CA CYS A 12 25.46 -25.38 5.98
C CYS A 12 25.61 -23.92 5.47
N PHE A 13 24.57 -23.40 4.81
CA PHE A 13 24.43 -21.96 4.66
C PHE A 13 24.16 -21.37 6.05
N PRO A 14 25.01 -20.48 6.56
CA PRO A 14 24.61 -19.71 7.73
C PRO A 14 23.48 -18.79 7.31
N CYS A 15 22.29 -19.08 7.82
CA CYS A 15 21.18 -18.15 7.83
C CYS A 15 21.63 -16.95 8.68
N MET A 16 22.18 -15.91 8.03
CA MET A 16 22.36 -14.62 8.67
C MET A 16 20.97 -14.05 8.91
N CYS A 17 20.38 -14.40 10.05
CA CYS A 17 19.36 -13.57 10.67
C CYS A 17 20.02 -12.24 11.02
N LEU A 18 19.90 -11.26 10.14
CA LEU A 18 20.04 -9.87 10.53
C LEU A 18 18.87 -9.61 11.49
N ALA A 19 19.18 -9.67 12.79
CA ALA A 19 18.30 -9.15 13.81
C ALA A 19 18.20 -7.65 13.56
N ASP A 20 17.08 -7.21 13.02
CA ASP A 20 16.69 -5.81 13.02
C ASP A 20 16.43 -5.43 14.48
N ASP A 21 17.38 -4.73 15.06
CA ASP A 21 17.22 -3.97 16.30
C ASP A 21 16.26 -2.79 16.02
N HIS A 22 14.99 -3.10 15.89
CA HIS A 22 13.96 -2.07 15.92
C HIS A 22 13.80 -1.58 17.36
N ALA A 23 14.39 -0.42 17.59
CA ALA A 23 14.26 0.36 18.80
C ALA A 23 12.82 0.37 19.32
N LYS A 24 12.67 0.01 20.60
CA LYS A 24 11.45 0.17 21.37
C LYS A 24 11.04 1.64 21.41
N GLY A 25 10.12 2.03 20.57
CA GLY A 25 9.36 3.27 20.65
C GLY A 25 7.92 2.90 20.98
N GLU A 26 7.49 3.16 22.21
CA GLU A 26 6.07 3.12 22.62
C GLU A 26 5.34 4.33 22.02
N GLY A 27 5.02 4.24 20.74
CA GLY A 27 4.08 5.06 20.01
C GLY A 27 3.41 4.16 19.00
N LYS A 28 2.11 4.28 18.76
CA LYS A 28 1.42 3.59 17.67
C LYS A 28 2.10 4.04 16.37
N GLY A 29 3.15 3.34 15.95
CA GLY A 29 3.87 3.60 14.71
C GLY A 29 2.92 3.55 13.52
N SER A 30 3.25 4.27 12.46
CA SER A 30 2.51 4.18 11.20
C SER A 30 2.40 2.71 10.78
N PRO A 31 1.25 2.28 10.23
CA PRO A 31 1.10 0.90 9.77
C PRO A 31 2.21 0.50 8.81
N SER A 32 2.77 -0.69 9.00
CA SER A 32 3.82 -1.23 8.13
C SER A 32 3.32 -2.33 7.19
N ILE A 33 2.15 -2.90 7.49
CA ILE A 33 1.48 -3.94 6.72
C ILE A 33 0.07 -3.47 6.38
N TRP A 34 -0.29 -3.55 5.11
CA TRP A 34 -1.58 -3.15 4.59
C TRP A 34 -2.29 -4.34 3.97
N VAL A 35 -3.52 -4.58 4.38
CA VAL A 35 -4.40 -5.57 3.77
C VAL A 35 -5.44 -4.82 2.95
N VAL A 36 -5.48 -5.10 1.66
CA VAL A 36 -6.36 -4.41 0.69
C VAL A 36 -7.31 -5.42 0.08
N ARG A 37 -8.60 -5.11 0.10
CA ARG A 37 -9.64 -5.85 -0.62
C ARG A 37 -10.11 -5.05 -1.81
N HIS A 38 -10.15 -5.68 -2.97
CA HIS A 38 -10.75 -5.09 -4.16
C HIS A 38 -12.17 -5.62 -4.33
N ILE A 39 -13.14 -4.74 -4.21
CA ILE A 39 -14.56 -5.09 -4.22
C ILE A 39 -15.17 -4.56 -5.51
N GLU A 40 -15.67 -5.48 -6.32
CA GLU A 40 -16.42 -5.15 -7.53
C GLU A 40 -17.92 -5.18 -7.23
N VAL A 41 -18.62 -4.13 -7.64
CA VAL A 41 -20.07 -3.96 -7.44
C VAL A 41 -20.69 -3.60 -8.78
N GLU A 42 -21.84 -4.19 -9.11
CA GLU A 42 -22.60 -3.77 -10.28
C GLU A 42 -23.08 -2.32 -10.11
N LEU A 43 -23.12 -1.56 -11.19
CA LEU A 43 -23.44 -0.14 -11.15
C LEU A 43 -24.78 0.14 -10.45
N ASP A 44 -25.77 -0.70 -10.71
CA ASP A 44 -27.11 -0.58 -10.13
C ASP A 44 -27.13 -0.80 -8.61
N ASN A 45 -26.17 -1.56 -8.09
CA ASN A 45 -26.02 -1.85 -6.65
C ASN A 45 -25.06 -0.87 -5.94
N ALA A 46 -24.37 0.01 -6.66
CA ALA A 46 -23.31 0.86 -6.09
C ALA A 46 -23.82 1.74 -4.94
N LYS A 47 -24.99 2.35 -5.09
CA LYS A 47 -25.59 3.22 -4.08
C LYS A 47 -25.96 2.43 -2.80
N ASP A 48 -26.56 1.25 -2.97
CA ASP A 48 -26.96 0.41 -1.84
C ASP A 48 -25.74 -0.17 -1.13
N PHE A 49 -24.70 -0.54 -1.90
CA PHE A 49 -23.42 -0.95 -1.35
C PHE A 49 -22.78 0.16 -0.52
N GLU A 50 -22.66 1.37 -1.06
CA GLU A 50 -22.12 2.51 -0.34
C GLU A 50 -22.93 2.79 0.93
N ALA A 51 -24.24 2.79 0.89
CA ALA A 51 -25.09 2.98 2.06
C ALA A 51 -24.91 1.89 3.12
N ALA A 52 -24.83 0.61 2.72
CA ALA A 52 -24.63 -0.50 3.64
C ALA A 52 -23.23 -0.46 4.29
N VAL A 53 -22.18 -0.11 3.53
CA VAL A 53 -20.82 0.04 4.07
C VAL A 53 -20.74 1.25 5.00
N ALA A 54 -21.38 2.38 4.67
CA ALA A 54 -21.43 3.56 5.52
C ALA A 54 -22.08 3.22 6.88
N LYS A 55 -23.24 2.56 6.86
CA LYS A 55 -23.90 2.11 8.10
C LYS A 55 -23.00 1.19 8.92
N LYS A 56 -22.38 0.19 8.29
CA LYS A 56 -21.43 -0.70 8.96
C LYS A 56 -20.27 0.07 9.60
N THR A 57 -19.72 1.04 8.89
CA THR A 57 -18.61 1.87 9.37
C THR A 57 -19.01 2.68 10.59
N GLN A 58 -20.18 3.31 10.59
CA GLN A 58 -20.75 4.05 11.72
C GLN A 58 -20.93 3.15 12.95
N GLU A 59 -21.52 1.97 12.75
CA GLU A 59 -21.88 1.08 13.84
C GLU A 59 -20.67 0.33 14.44
N TYR A 60 -19.65 0.01 13.66
CA TYR A 60 -18.58 -0.89 14.09
C TYR A 60 -17.17 -0.31 13.99
N ASN A 61 -16.87 0.58 13.04
CA ASN A 61 -15.49 0.98 12.76
C ASN A 61 -15.13 2.42 13.21
N ARG A 62 -16.09 3.18 13.74
CA ARG A 62 -15.85 4.51 14.35
C ARG A 62 -15.89 4.48 15.87
N LYS A 63 -16.00 3.30 16.46
CA LYS A 63 -15.94 3.11 17.92
C LYS A 63 -14.48 3.10 18.40
N GLU A 64 -14.27 3.52 19.62
CA GLU A 64 -12.96 3.44 20.27
C GLU A 64 -12.44 1.99 20.28
N GLY A 65 -11.18 1.81 19.91
CA GLY A 65 -10.54 0.49 19.84
C GLY A 65 -10.92 -0.38 18.64
N ALA A 66 -11.79 0.12 17.75
CA ALA A 66 -12.13 -0.60 16.52
C ALA A 66 -11.00 -0.55 15.47
N ASP A 67 -10.99 -1.54 14.59
CA ASP A 67 -10.08 -1.54 13.44
C ASP A 67 -10.37 -0.35 12.51
N LEU A 68 -9.33 0.38 12.15
CA LEU A 68 -9.43 1.53 11.27
C LEU A 68 -9.43 1.08 9.80
N TRP A 69 -10.57 1.22 9.15
CA TRP A 69 -10.76 0.93 7.75
C TRP A 69 -10.79 2.20 6.89
N SER A 70 -10.09 2.16 5.79
CA SER A 70 -10.18 3.18 4.73
C SER A 70 -10.82 2.57 3.48
N THR A 71 -11.71 3.31 2.84
CA THR A 71 -12.37 2.89 1.60
C THR A 71 -12.13 3.93 0.51
N TRP A 72 -11.68 3.46 -0.63
CA TRP A 72 -11.35 4.27 -1.79
C TRP A 72 -12.10 3.78 -3.01
N LYS A 73 -12.59 4.70 -3.83
CA LYS A 73 -13.12 4.39 -5.16
C LYS A 73 -12.02 4.51 -6.19
N VAL A 74 -11.86 3.50 -7.01
CA VAL A 74 -10.88 3.52 -8.11
C VAL A 74 -11.48 4.32 -9.27
N LEU A 75 -10.84 5.43 -9.60
CA LEU A 75 -11.33 6.36 -10.63
C LEU A 75 -10.82 6.02 -12.03
N THR A 76 -9.61 5.46 -12.12
CA THR A 76 -8.96 5.14 -13.40
C THR A 76 -8.16 3.84 -13.32
N GLY A 77 -7.80 3.29 -14.48
CA GLY A 77 -6.99 2.08 -14.57
C GLY A 77 -7.80 0.80 -14.70
N PRO A 78 -7.16 -0.38 -14.57
CA PRO A 78 -7.81 -1.67 -14.83
C PRO A 78 -8.98 -1.98 -13.90
N ARG A 79 -9.02 -1.36 -12.71
CA ARG A 79 -10.04 -1.58 -11.67
C ARG A 79 -11.01 -0.41 -11.54
N THR A 80 -11.13 0.44 -12.57
CA THR A 80 -12.05 1.58 -12.56
C THR A 80 -13.46 1.19 -12.11
N GLY A 81 -14.01 1.95 -11.16
CA GLY A 81 -15.33 1.72 -10.56
C GLY A 81 -15.36 0.74 -9.40
N GLN A 82 -14.29 -0.03 -9.15
CA GLN A 82 -14.18 -0.89 -7.98
C GLN A 82 -13.88 -0.07 -6.72
N TYR A 83 -14.08 -0.72 -5.57
CA TYR A 83 -13.72 -0.16 -4.27
C TYR A 83 -12.49 -0.89 -3.72
N ALA A 84 -11.48 -0.14 -3.30
CA ALA A 84 -10.36 -0.64 -2.52
C ALA A 84 -10.62 -0.35 -1.04
N ARG A 85 -10.89 -1.40 -0.25
CA ARG A 85 -11.09 -1.29 1.19
C ARG A 85 -9.89 -1.87 1.90
N LEU A 86 -9.27 -1.08 2.76
CA LEU A 86 -8.00 -1.45 3.37
C LEU A 86 -7.93 -1.08 4.85
N PHE A 87 -7.11 -1.80 5.57
CA PHE A 87 -6.66 -1.47 6.91
C PHE A 87 -5.16 -1.74 7.03
N GLY A 88 -4.52 -1.09 8.00
CA GLY A 88 -3.11 -1.24 8.27
C GLY A 88 -2.82 -1.69 9.70
N VAL A 89 -1.78 -2.50 9.87
CA VAL A 89 -1.25 -2.93 11.16
C VAL A 89 0.25 -2.70 11.24
N SER A 90 0.79 -2.58 12.46
CA SER A 90 2.21 -2.28 12.67
C SER A 90 3.10 -3.53 12.61
N SER A 91 2.53 -4.71 12.83
CA SER A 91 3.26 -5.98 12.83
C SER A 91 2.39 -7.16 12.40
N TRP A 92 3.02 -8.28 12.07
CA TRP A 92 2.32 -9.54 11.82
C TRP A 92 1.56 -10.03 13.07
N ALA A 93 2.09 -9.80 14.26
CA ALA A 93 1.41 -10.16 15.51
C ALA A 93 0.13 -9.33 15.72
N ASP A 94 0.10 -8.08 15.25
CA ASP A 94 -1.10 -7.26 15.31
C ASP A 94 -2.15 -7.72 14.28
N LEU A 95 -1.71 -8.32 13.19
CA LEU A 95 -2.59 -8.94 12.21
C LEU A 95 -3.37 -10.13 12.82
N ASP A 96 -2.73 -10.91 13.70
CA ASP A 96 -3.41 -12.00 14.43
C ASP A 96 -4.46 -11.46 15.42
N LYS A 97 -4.20 -10.30 16.02
CA LYS A 97 -5.12 -9.65 16.99
C LYS A 97 -6.27 -8.93 16.29
N ALA A 98 -6.02 -8.39 15.11
CA ALA A 98 -7.05 -7.70 14.36
C ALA A 98 -8.20 -8.66 14.06
N ASN A 99 -9.44 -8.22 14.25
CA ASN A 99 -10.65 -8.99 13.88
C ASN A 99 -10.71 -9.32 12.38
N THR A 100 -9.67 -8.98 11.68
CA THR A 100 -9.44 -9.09 10.26
C THR A 100 -9.19 -10.52 9.77
N THR A 101 -8.94 -11.46 10.66
CA THR A 101 -9.00 -12.90 10.32
C THR A 101 -10.39 -13.31 9.82
N ASN A 102 -11.39 -12.47 10.02
CA ASN A 102 -12.66 -12.53 9.29
C ASN A 102 -12.52 -12.19 7.81
N THR A 103 -11.36 -11.70 7.37
CA THR A 103 -11.11 -11.36 5.95
C THR A 103 -10.92 -12.57 5.07
N ILE A 104 -10.55 -13.73 5.63
CA ILE A 104 -10.40 -14.97 4.90
C ILE A 104 -11.65 -15.84 5.14
N ASN A 105 -12.81 -15.40 4.64
CA ASN A 105 -14.03 -16.21 4.43
C ASN A 105 -14.48 -17.15 5.54
N ILE A 106 -13.96 -17.06 6.74
CA ILE A 106 -14.45 -17.86 7.87
C ILE A 106 -15.35 -16.95 8.70
N PRO A 107 -16.66 -17.19 8.72
CA PRO A 107 -17.57 -16.45 9.58
C PRO A 107 -17.15 -16.67 11.03
N ARG A 108 -16.56 -15.68 11.65
CA ARG A 108 -16.27 -15.71 13.08
C ARG A 108 -17.38 -14.98 13.81
N GLY A 109 -18.57 -15.42 13.75
CA GLY A 109 -19.69 -15.23 14.65
C GLY A 109 -19.89 -13.89 15.39
N ASN A 110 -19.14 -12.79 15.04
CA ASN A 110 -19.40 -11.48 15.60
C ASN A 110 -20.45 -10.71 14.76
N GLU A 111 -21.08 -9.74 15.37
CA GLU A 111 -22.15 -8.95 14.74
C GLU A 111 -21.66 -8.21 13.49
N GLU A 112 -20.44 -7.67 13.51
CA GLU A 112 -19.84 -6.96 12.37
C GLU A 112 -19.68 -7.84 11.14
N SER A 113 -19.18 -9.07 11.30
CA SER A 113 -19.01 -10.00 10.19
C SER A 113 -20.35 -10.57 9.71
N SER A 114 -21.32 -10.74 10.62
CA SER A 114 -22.69 -11.10 10.25
C SER A 114 -23.34 -10.01 9.43
N TYR A 115 -23.21 -8.75 9.87
CA TYR A 115 -23.74 -7.61 9.12
C TYR A 115 -23.12 -7.56 7.69
N TRP A 116 -21.81 -7.72 7.57
CA TRP A 116 -21.11 -7.75 6.27
C TRP A 116 -21.68 -8.83 5.35
N ARG A 117 -21.78 -10.05 5.88
CA ARG A 117 -22.27 -11.20 5.11
C ARG A 117 -23.72 -11.03 4.63
N GLU A 118 -24.57 -10.47 5.48
CA GLU A 118 -26.01 -10.38 5.24
C GLU A 118 -26.40 -9.17 4.41
N ASN A 119 -25.72 -8.03 4.59
CA ASN A 119 -26.12 -6.75 4.00
C ASN A 119 -25.18 -6.25 2.90
N ILE A 120 -23.91 -6.63 2.89
CA ILE A 120 -22.91 -6.10 1.96
C ILE A 120 -22.49 -7.15 0.91
N THR A 121 -22.23 -8.39 1.33
CA THR A 121 -21.83 -9.47 0.40
C THR A 121 -22.82 -9.70 -0.75
N PRO A 122 -24.16 -9.66 -0.54
CA PRO A 122 -25.12 -9.82 -1.64
C PRO A 122 -25.04 -8.75 -2.73
N LEU A 123 -24.52 -7.57 -2.41
CA LEU A 123 -24.37 -6.44 -3.33
C LEU A 123 -23.07 -6.50 -4.15
N GLN A 124 -22.13 -7.36 -3.76
CA GLN A 124 -20.89 -7.56 -4.47
C GLN A 124 -21.10 -8.46 -5.69
N LYS A 125 -20.38 -8.17 -6.77
CA LYS A 125 -20.35 -9.01 -7.98
C LYS A 125 -19.75 -10.39 -7.70
N THR A 126 -18.73 -10.43 -6.86
CA THR A 126 -18.13 -11.67 -6.38
C THR A 126 -18.28 -11.77 -4.87
N LYS A 127 -18.72 -12.94 -4.36
CA LYS A 127 -18.88 -13.16 -2.92
C LYS A 127 -17.56 -13.09 -2.14
N ILE A 128 -16.46 -13.28 -2.84
CA ILE A 128 -15.09 -13.26 -2.30
C ILE A 128 -14.33 -12.19 -3.06
N ALA A 129 -14.03 -11.08 -2.38
CA ALA A 129 -13.19 -10.04 -2.95
C ALA A 129 -11.72 -10.49 -2.97
N PRO A 130 -11.00 -10.33 -4.07
CA PRO A 130 -9.54 -10.50 -4.10
C PRO A 130 -8.88 -9.68 -3.01
N MET A 131 -7.87 -10.25 -2.36
CA MET A 131 -7.16 -9.63 -1.27
C MET A 131 -5.66 -9.56 -1.59
N GLU A 132 -5.08 -8.42 -1.30
CA GLU A 132 -3.65 -8.16 -1.43
C GLU A 132 -3.06 -7.80 -0.07
N VAL A 133 -1.85 -8.27 0.20
CA VAL A 133 -1.06 -7.84 1.37
C VAL A 133 0.17 -7.10 0.87
N TRP A 134 0.38 -5.90 1.40
CA TRP A 134 1.49 -5.03 1.06
C TRP A 134 2.29 -4.70 2.30
N MET A 135 3.61 -4.58 2.18
CA MET A 135 4.50 -4.13 3.24
C MET A 135 5.18 -2.84 2.85
N ASN A 136 5.25 -1.89 3.77
CA ASN A 136 6.03 -0.68 3.57
C ASN A 136 7.52 -1.02 3.36
N VAL A 137 8.15 -0.31 2.47
CA VAL A 137 9.61 -0.35 2.28
C VAL A 137 10.20 0.72 3.20
N PRO A 138 10.98 0.33 4.23
CA PRO A 138 11.49 1.27 5.23
C PRO A 138 12.28 2.43 4.60
N GLY A 139 12.11 3.63 5.15
CA GLY A 139 12.79 4.84 4.70
C GLY A 139 12.22 5.46 3.43
N THR A 140 11.07 4.98 2.95
CA THR A 140 10.40 5.55 1.77
C THR A 140 9.18 6.39 2.10
N GLU A 141 8.87 6.54 3.39
CA GLU A 141 7.77 7.36 3.87
C GLU A 141 8.16 8.83 3.80
N TYR A 142 7.25 9.66 3.30
CA TYR A 142 7.33 11.12 3.37
C TYR A 142 5.94 11.71 3.59
N ASN A 143 5.88 12.81 4.35
CA ASN A 143 4.64 13.47 4.67
C ASN A 143 4.84 14.99 4.74
N ASN A 144 4.36 15.70 3.74
CA ASN A 144 4.34 17.18 3.66
C ASN A 144 2.93 17.74 3.93
N LEU A 145 2.07 16.91 4.54
CA LEU A 145 0.71 17.25 4.93
C LEU A 145 0.57 17.14 6.45
N GLU A 146 -0.59 17.50 6.95
CA GLU A 146 -0.92 17.33 8.37
C GLU A 146 -0.99 15.85 8.76
N GLU A 147 -0.38 15.50 9.87
CA GLU A 147 -0.41 14.13 10.40
C GLU A 147 -1.82 13.70 10.82
N GLY A 148 -2.09 12.40 10.68
CA GLY A 148 -3.33 11.78 11.16
C GLY A 148 -4.57 12.07 10.32
N VAL A 149 -4.49 12.93 9.30
CA VAL A 149 -5.63 13.27 8.45
C VAL A 149 -5.55 12.49 7.15
N PRO A 150 -6.61 11.78 6.72
CA PRO A 150 -6.64 11.14 5.40
C PRO A 150 -6.49 12.17 4.28
N THR A 151 -6.03 11.74 3.12
CA THR A 151 -6.04 12.56 1.92
C THR A 151 -7.29 12.27 1.09
N LYS A 152 -7.82 13.30 0.43
CA LYS A 152 -9.02 13.19 -0.40
C LYS A 152 -8.80 12.32 -1.63
N TYR A 153 -7.61 12.37 -2.20
CA TYR A 153 -7.23 11.60 -3.38
C TYR A 153 -5.95 10.82 -3.13
N GLY A 154 -5.80 9.74 -3.89
CA GLY A 154 -4.59 8.94 -3.93
C GLY A 154 -4.26 8.53 -5.35
N VAL A 155 -3.00 8.24 -5.59
CA VAL A 155 -2.55 7.53 -6.78
C VAL A 155 -1.69 6.36 -6.34
N ILE A 156 -1.93 5.21 -6.92
CA ILE A 156 -1.03 4.06 -6.80
C ILE A 156 -0.36 3.81 -8.15
N GLN A 157 0.95 3.74 -8.13
CA GLN A 157 1.79 3.38 -9.27
C GLN A 157 2.41 2.03 -8.98
N LYS A 158 2.24 1.06 -9.88
CA LYS A 158 2.76 -0.30 -9.71
C LYS A 158 3.75 -0.61 -10.83
N TRP A 159 4.84 -1.25 -10.49
CA TRP A 159 5.84 -1.72 -11.44
C TRP A 159 6.50 -3.00 -10.96
N LYS A 160 7.09 -3.73 -11.89
CA LYS A 160 7.79 -4.98 -11.61
C LYS A 160 9.29 -4.78 -11.58
N MET A 161 9.93 -5.33 -10.58
CA MET A 161 11.37 -5.36 -10.40
C MET A 161 11.96 -6.61 -11.06
N LYS A 162 13.19 -6.51 -11.55
CA LYS A 162 13.98 -7.69 -11.97
C LYS A 162 14.39 -8.51 -10.75
N PRO A 163 14.48 -9.85 -10.86
CA PRO A 163 14.99 -10.71 -9.79
C PRO A 163 16.36 -10.22 -9.26
N GLY A 164 16.57 -10.31 -7.96
CA GLY A 164 17.81 -9.91 -7.30
C GLY A 164 18.02 -8.40 -7.10
N MET A 165 17.09 -7.55 -7.55
CA MET A 165 17.26 -6.08 -7.50
C MET A 165 16.63 -5.43 -6.25
N TYR A 166 16.16 -6.20 -5.27
CA TYR A 166 15.44 -5.67 -4.11
C TYR A 166 16.21 -4.56 -3.38
N GLN A 167 17.44 -4.82 -2.95
CA GLN A 167 18.23 -3.85 -2.20
C GLN A 167 18.52 -2.58 -3.02
N LYS A 168 18.86 -2.77 -4.31
CA LYS A 168 19.09 -1.66 -5.23
C LYS A 168 17.84 -0.84 -5.44
N LYS A 169 16.67 -1.50 -5.56
CA LYS A 169 15.36 -0.85 -5.66
C LYS A 169 15.04 -0.05 -4.41
N THR A 170 15.22 -0.64 -3.22
CA THR A 170 15.00 0.05 -1.94
C THR A 170 15.85 1.31 -1.84
N ALA A 171 17.16 1.21 -2.05
CA ALA A 171 18.05 2.37 -1.99
C ALA A 171 17.70 3.46 -3.02
N HIS A 172 17.21 3.05 -4.18
CA HIS A 172 16.76 3.96 -5.23
C HIS A 172 15.48 4.72 -4.84
N GLU A 173 14.53 4.02 -4.21
CA GLU A 173 13.27 4.62 -3.75
C GLU A 173 13.47 5.53 -2.53
N VAL A 174 14.33 5.16 -1.59
CA VAL A 174 14.68 6.00 -0.43
C VAL A 174 15.14 7.37 -0.90
N LYS A 175 16.06 7.44 -1.86
CA LYS A 175 16.56 8.73 -2.39
C LYS A 175 15.46 9.59 -3.00
N LEU A 176 14.52 9.00 -3.75
CA LEU A 176 13.41 9.79 -4.29
C LEU A 176 12.47 10.26 -3.17
N SER A 177 12.21 9.42 -2.20
CA SER A 177 11.37 9.78 -1.05
C SER A 177 12.00 10.89 -0.19
N GLU A 178 13.32 10.86 0.01
CA GLU A 178 14.06 11.96 0.65
C GLU A 178 13.91 13.29 -0.10
N ALA A 179 13.97 13.25 -1.43
CA ALA A 179 13.79 14.44 -2.25
C ALA A 179 12.35 14.96 -2.18
N LEU A 180 11.35 14.08 -2.28
CA LEU A 180 9.94 14.42 -2.15
C LEU A 180 9.60 14.97 -0.76
N GLY A 181 10.13 14.35 0.30
CA GLY A 181 9.94 14.83 1.67
C GLY A 181 10.57 16.18 1.97
N ALA A 182 11.62 16.54 1.24
CA ALA A 182 12.27 17.85 1.36
C ALA A 182 11.64 18.94 0.45
N SER A 183 10.64 18.61 -0.36
CA SER A 183 9.99 19.53 -1.30
C SER A 183 8.82 20.28 -0.67
N ASP A 184 8.40 21.37 -1.31
CA ASP A 184 7.23 22.15 -0.92
C ASP A 184 5.90 21.57 -1.41
N LEU A 185 5.95 20.43 -2.11
CA LEU A 185 4.76 19.76 -2.61
C LEU A 185 3.84 19.32 -1.47
N LYS A 186 2.55 19.60 -1.59
CA LYS A 186 1.53 19.20 -0.62
C LYS A 186 1.06 17.76 -0.89
N ILE A 187 1.97 16.82 -0.71
CA ILE A 187 1.76 15.38 -0.92
C ILE A 187 2.35 14.58 0.26
N ARG A 188 1.87 13.38 0.42
CA ARG A 188 2.53 12.36 1.25
C ARG A 188 2.57 11.04 0.50
N GLY A 189 3.44 10.14 0.91
CA GLY A 189 3.47 8.84 0.26
C GLY A 189 4.49 7.90 0.86
N GLN A 190 4.48 6.72 0.27
CA GLN A 190 5.37 5.63 0.63
C GLN A 190 5.50 4.64 -0.52
N VAL A 191 6.56 3.86 -0.49
CA VAL A 191 6.70 2.70 -1.36
C VAL A 191 6.36 1.44 -0.58
N MET A 192 5.64 0.54 -1.23
CA MET A 192 5.25 -0.74 -0.68
C MET A 192 5.71 -1.86 -1.60
N ARG A 193 6.02 -3.00 -1.05
CA ARG A 193 6.24 -4.24 -1.79
C ARG A 193 5.05 -5.17 -1.61
N PHE A 194 4.79 -5.94 -2.64
CA PHE A 194 3.78 -6.98 -2.61
C PHE A 194 4.25 -8.16 -1.74
N GLU A 195 3.41 -8.60 -0.81
CA GLU A 195 3.72 -9.74 0.04
C GLU A 195 2.89 -10.97 -0.31
N SER A 196 1.61 -10.76 -0.63
CA SER A 196 0.69 -11.85 -0.95
C SER A 196 -0.49 -11.34 -1.80
N GLY A 197 -1.08 -12.25 -2.56
CA GLY A 197 -2.27 -11.98 -3.39
C GLY A 197 -1.95 -11.61 -4.84
N GLY A 198 -0.68 -11.69 -5.26
CA GLY A 198 -0.24 -11.39 -6.63
C GLY A 198 1.23 -11.69 -6.89
N ASP A 199 1.84 -10.93 -7.80
CA ASP A 199 3.23 -11.11 -8.19
C ASP A 199 4.17 -10.45 -7.18
N TYR A 200 4.94 -11.25 -6.45
CA TYR A 200 5.89 -10.83 -5.42
C TYR A 200 6.97 -9.84 -5.90
N MET A 201 7.24 -9.82 -7.22
CA MET A 201 8.18 -8.85 -7.80
C MET A 201 7.58 -7.45 -7.97
N THR A 202 6.32 -7.25 -7.59
CA THR A 202 5.62 -5.97 -7.71
C THR A 202 5.93 -5.04 -6.55
N PHE A 203 6.25 -3.80 -6.88
CA PHE A 203 6.30 -2.66 -5.98
C PHE A 203 5.18 -1.69 -6.31
N GLY A 204 4.65 -1.03 -5.30
CA GLY A 204 3.69 0.06 -5.46
C GLY A 204 4.21 1.32 -4.77
N ARG A 205 4.03 2.49 -5.40
CA ARG A 205 4.15 3.78 -4.72
C ARG A 205 2.76 4.36 -4.57
N TRP A 206 2.38 4.60 -3.34
CA TRP A 206 1.19 5.36 -3.03
C TRP A 206 1.55 6.82 -2.77
N ILE A 207 0.78 7.74 -3.36
CA ILE A 207 0.90 9.18 -3.17
C ILE A 207 -0.48 9.73 -2.87
N GLY A 208 -0.64 10.33 -1.70
CA GLY A 208 -1.88 11.00 -1.28
C GLY A 208 -1.79 12.51 -1.43
N PHE A 209 -2.89 13.15 -1.82
CA PHE A 209 -3.02 14.58 -2.05
C PHE A 209 -4.46 15.05 -1.82
N ASN A 210 -4.66 16.37 -1.62
CA ASN A 210 -5.99 16.92 -1.32
C ASN A 210 -6.62 17.69 -2.49
N SER A 211 -5.84 18.10 -3.48
CA SER A 211 -6.38 18.74 -4.68
C SER A 211 -5.61 18.31 -5.93
N TRP A 212 -6.31 18.29 -7.06
CA TRP A 212 -5.72 18.01 -8.37
C TRP A 212 -4.73 19.12 -8.80
N GLU A 213 -4.91 20.35 -8.33
CA GLU A 213 -3.98 21.44 -8.56
C GLU A 213 -2.62 21.14 -7.93
N GLU A 214 -2.60 20.73 -6.65
CA GLU A 214 -1.36 20.36 -5.96
C GLU A 214 -0.69 19.14 -6.61
N PHE A 215 -1.48 18.15 -6.99
CA PHE A 215 -0.97 16.99 -7.71
C PHE A 215 -0.41 17.38 -9.10
N GLY A 216 -1.02 18.36 -9.77
CA GLY A 216 -0.52 18.92 -11.03
C GLY A 216 0.90 19.42 -10.94
N LYS A 217 1.26 20.12 -9.85
CA LYS A 217 2.63 20.59 -9.58
C LYS A 217 3.63 19.42 -9.49
N PHE A 218 3.23 18.32 -8.88
CA PHE A 218 4.04 17.09 -8.84
C PHE A 218 4.22 16.48 -10.24
N ARG A 219 3.19 16.55 -11.10
CA ARG A 219 3.18 15.96 -12.46
C ARG A 219 3.72 16.88 -13.55
N GLU A 220 4.02 18.13 -13.22
CA GLU A 220 4.60 19.08 -14.17
C GLU A 220 5.89 18.51 -14.76
N TRP A 221 6.07 18.72 -16.09
CA TRP A 221 7.23 18.20 -16.79
C TRP A 221 8.54 18.74 -16.20
N GLY A 222 9.44 17.82 -15.82
CA GLY A 222 10.73 18.15 -15.22
C GLY A 222 10.67 18.46 -13.72
N SER A 223 9.49 18.54 -13.09
CA SER A 223 9.35 18.83 -11.65
C SER A 223 10.13 17.84 -10.79
N LEU A 224 9.95 16.54 -11.02
CA LEU A 224 10.67 15.50 -10.26
C LEU A 224 12.19 15.59 -10.41
N GLY A 225 12.68 15.90 -11.61
CA GLY A 225 14.12 16.08 -11.85
C GLY A 225 14.67 17.24 -11.03
N LYS A 226 14.00 18.38 -11.06
CA LYS A 226 14.39 19.59 -10.29
C LYS A 226 14.38 19.30 -8.78
N ILE A 227 13.34 18.67 -8.27
CA ILE A 227 13.22 18.30 -6.85
C ILE A 227 14.33 17.33 -6.45
N TYR A 228 14.60 16.33 -7.27
CA TYR A 228 15.64 15.34 -7.00
C TYR A 228 17.04 15.96 -6.99
N GLU A 229 17.36 16.81 -8.00
CA GLU A 229 18.65 17.49 -8.08
C GLU A 229 18.84 18.56 -7.01
N ALA A 230 17.78 19.23 -6.58
CA ALA A 230 17.83 20.14 -5.43
C ALA A 230 18.29 19.43 -4.14
N LYS A 231 17.92 18.15 -3.97
CA LYS A 231 18.29 17.35 -2.80
C LYS A 231 19.64 16.66 -2.96
N HIS A 232 19.95 16.11 -4.15
CA HIS A 232 21.06 15.20 -4.37
C HIS A 232 22.18 15.74 -5.27
N GLY A 233 22.03 16.99 -5.74
CA GLY A 233 23.01 17.70 -6.59
C GLY A 233 22.74 17.56 -8.09
N GLU A 234 23.30 18.47 -8.85
CA GLU A 234 23.18 18.55 -10.30
C GLU A 234 23.63 17.24 -10.99
N GLY A 235 22.88 16.84 -12.04
CA GLY A 235 23.12 15.62 -12.81
C GLY A 235 22.75 14.32 -12.09
N SER A 236 22.25 14.39 -10.86
CA SER A 236 21.84 13.19 -10.11
C SER A 236 20.57 12.57 -10.69
N TRP A 237 19.68 13.37 -11.30
CA TRP A 237 18.44 12.87 -11.92
C TRP A 237 18.69 11.91 -13.08
N ILE A 238 19.66 12.20 -13.93
CA ILE A 238 20.01 11.32 -15.05
C ILE A 238 20.49 9.96 -14.50
N LYS A 239 21.34 9.95 -13.48
CA LYS A 239 21.79 8.72 -12.83
C LYS A 239 20.65 7.94 -12.18
N TYR A 240 19.65 8.66 -11.63
CA TYR A 240 18.42 8.05 -11.11
C TYR A 240 17.66 7.32 -12.22
N LEU A 241 17.46 7.95 -13.39
CA LEU A 241 16.76 7.34 -14.53
C LEU A 241 17.50 6.13 -15.10
N GLU A 242 18.83 6.19 -15.18
CA GLU A 242 19.68 5.03 -15.58
C GLU A 242 19.51 3.86 -14.58
N GLY A 243 19.51 4.18 -13.28
CA GLY A 243 19.21 3.24 -12.22
C GLY A 243 17.84 2.61 -12.36
N TRP A 244 16.83 3.42 -12.63
CA TRP A 244 15.45 2.97 -12.87
C TRP A 244 15.37 1.88 -13.94
N ASN A 245 15.92 2.15 -15.14
CA ASN A 245 15.90 1.21 -16.25
C ASN A 245 16.65 -0.10 -15.95
N SER A 246 17.69 -0.03 -15.13
CA SER A 246 18.47 -1.21 -14.76
C SER A 246 17.74 -2.14 -13.78
N ILE A 247 16.86 -1.59 -12.96
CA ILE A 247 16.16 -2.28 -11.86
C ILE A 247 14.86 -2.92 -12.34
N HIS A 248 14.10 -2.23 -13.20
CA HIS A 248 12.74 -2.64 -13.56
C HIS A 248 12.69 -3.57 -14.77
N GLN A 249 11.63 -4.40 -14.79
CA GLN A 249 11.24 -5.18 -15.97
C GLN A 249 10.55 -4.24 -16.99
N ASP A 250 10.51 -4.67 -18.25
CA ASP A 250 9.77 -4.00 -19.33
C ASP A 250 10.05 -2.50 -19.48
N GLY A 251 11.30 -2.06 -19.19
CA GLY A 251 11.68 -0.65 -19.26
C GLY A 251 11.00 0.22 -18.22
N GLY A 252 10.50 -0.36 -17.11
CA GLY A 252 9.84 0.38 -16.04
C GLY A 252 8.41 0.81 -16.39
N LYS A 253 7.70 0.04 -17.19
CA LYS A 253 6.26 0.25 -17.41
C LYS A 253 5.52 0.26 -16.09
N THR A 254 4.68 1.26 -15.92
CA THR A 254 3.95 1.51 -14.68
C THR A 254 2.46 1.39 -14.92
N GLU A 255 1.79 0.61 -14.09
CA GLU A 255 0.34 0.64 -13.96
C GLU A 255 -0.03 1.77 -12.98
N VAL A 256 -1.00 2.59 -13.34
CA VAL A 256 -1.40 3.76 -12.54
C VAL A 256 -2.90 3.74 -12.31
N GLU A 257 -3.30 3.87 -11.06
CA GLU A 257 -4.69 4.03 -10.67
C GLU A 257 -4.84 5.27 -9.79
N TYR A 258 -5.81 6.10 -10.11
CA TYR A 258 -6.24 7.20 -9.25
C TYR A 258 -7.41 6.76 -8.38
N LEU A 259 -7.43 7.24 -7.15
CA LEU A 259 -8.39 6.84 -6.13
C LEU A 259 -8.99 8.08 -5.47
N GLU A 260 -10.26 7.97 -5.07
CA GLU A 260 -10.96 8.94 -4.24
C GLU A 260 -11.31 8.30 -2.90
N TYR A 261 -10.99 9.00 -1.82
CA TYR A 261 -11.31 8.58 -0.46
C TYR A 261 -12.80 8.78 -0.19
N LEU A 262 -13.47 7.72 0.25
CA LEU A 262 -14.89 7.76 0.60
C LEU A 262 -15.02 7.88 2.12
N GLU A 263 -15.17 9.12 2.59
CA GLU A 263 -15.20 9.46 4.01
C GLU A 263 -16.27 8.70 4.77
N ASP A 264 -17.50 8.65 4.25
CA ASP A 264 -18.63 7.98 4.89
C ASP A 264 -18.43 6.47 5.03
N LEU A 265 -17.62 5.88 4.15
CA LEU A 265 -17.29 4.46 4.14
C LEU A 265 -16.01 4.14 4.93
N SER A 266 -15.40 5.14 5.56
CA SER A 266 -14.11 5.05 6.22
C SER A 266 -14.20 5.40 7.70
N SER A 267 -13.29 4.83 8.50
CA SER A 267 -13.25 5.07 9.94
C SER A 267 -12.80 6.48 10.31
N MET A 268 -11.96 7.08 9.47
CA MET A 268 -11.40 8.42 9.68
C MET A 268 -12.09 9.43 8.78
N GLU A 269 -12.36 10.61 9.31
CA GLU A 269 -12.95 11.73 8.58
C GLU A 269 -11.88 12.61 7.94
N LEU A 270 -12.23 13.23 6.80
CA LEU A 270 -11.41 14.28 6.20
C LEU A 270 -11.50 15.54 7.08
N LYS A 271 -10.41 16.23 7.22
CA LYS A 271 -10.44 17.54 7.88
C LYS A 271 -11.09 18.56 6.94
N LYS A 272 -12.09 19.27 7.46
CA LYS A 272 -12.78 20.35 6.74
C LYS A 272 -11.96 21.64 6.77
#